data_350aab2aee7643b44cf4220c178b8ffc
#
_entry.id   350aab2aee7643b44cf4220c178b8ffc
#
_cell.length_a   1.000
_cell.length_b   1.000
_cell.length_c   1.000
_cell.angle_alpha   90.00
_cell.angle_beta   90.00
_cell.angle_gamma   90.00
#
_symmetry.space_group_name_H-M   'P 1'
#
loop_
_entity.id
_entity.type
_entity.pdbx_description
1 polymer ?
#
loop_
_entity_poly.entity_id
_entity_poly.type
_entity_poly.pdbx_seq_one_letter_code
_entity_poly.pdbx_strand_id
1 'polypeptide(L)'
;MLSLANAQQPQVLRMGLNPTYPPFESKSPSGELQGFDIDVGNAICKKLNVKCVWVENDFDGLIPALQARKFDVVNSAMNITEKRKQIIDFTPPLYVVPIQMVAKRSAKLQPTVESLKGKSVGVMRGTTQEAYLQKYWAKGGVEIVSYQDQAQVFADLIAGRIDGAVQESQTALDGLLGKPEGRDFDFAGQALLDPATLGVGTGLGFRKGDDALREKLLGAVAALKKDGTLSELSNKYFKRDIIVKE
;
A
#
# COMPACT_ATOMS: atom_id res chain seq x y z
N MET A 1 26.25 -17.43 -45.18
CA MET A 1 26.38 -16.49 -44.06
C MET A 1 25.16 -16.63 -43.15
N LEU A 2 25.33 -17.30 -42.01
CA LEU A 2 24.26 -17.47 -41.04
C LEU A 2 24.20 -16.16 -40.20
N SER A 3 23.13 -15.40 -40.35
CA SER A 3 22.84 -14.25 -39.48
C SER A 3 22.48 -14.77 -38.10
N LEU A 4 23.39 -14.61 -37.13
CA LEU A 4 23.09 -14.82 -35.71
C LEU A 4 22.07 -13.75 -35.31
N ALA A 5 20.81 -14.15 -35.23
CA ALA A 5 19.79 -13.32 -34.58
C ALA A 5 20.21 -13.14 -33.12
N ASN A 6 20.68 -11.95 -32.80
CA ASN A 6 20.98 -11.53 -31.42
C ASN A 6 19.63 -11.53 -30.69
N ALA A 7 19.27 -12.61 -30.01
CA ALA A 7 18.13 -12.66 -29.12
C ALA A 7 18.41 -11.70 -27.96
N GLN A 8 17.93 -10.46 -28.09
CA GLN A 8 18.02 -9.44 -27.07
C GLN A 8 17.32 -9.98 -25.82
N GLN A 9 18.06 -10.19 -24.73
CA GLN A 9 17.44 -10.62 -23.48
C GLN A 9 16.30 -9.66 -23.11
N PRO A 10 15.15 -10.19 -22.70
CA PRO A 10 14.01 -9.32 -22.35
C PRO A 10 14.46 -8.34 -21.26
N GLN A 11 14.21 -7.06 -21.49
CA GLN A 11 14.46 -6.06 -20.46
C GLN A 11 13.71 -6.45 -19.18
N VAL A 12 14.30 -6.23 -18.03
CA VAL A 12 13.76 -6.57 -16.73
C VAL A 12 13.32 -5.27 -16.03
N LEU A 13 12.13 -5.26 -15.43
CA LEU A 13 11.67 -4.22 -14.51
C LEU A 13 11.55 -4.83 -13.12
N ARG A 14 12.36 -4.36 -12.18
CA ARG A 14 12.35 -4.82 -10.79
C ARG A 14 11.39 -3.98 -9.99
N MET A 15 10.40 -4.62 -9.35
CA MET A 15 9.40 -3.96 -8.51
C MET A 15 9.59 -4.36 -7.05
N GLY A 16 9.73 -3.37 -6.18
CA GLY A 16 9.85 -3.55 -4.73
C GLY A 16 8.49 -3.48 -4.04
N LEU A 17 8.26 -4.40 -3.10
CA LEU A 17 7.01 -4.48 -2.33
C LEU A 17 7.24 -5.06 -0.94
N ASN A 18 6.25 -4.83 -0.04
CA ASN A 18 6.10 -5.57 1.22
C ASN A 18 4.88 -6.48 1.14
N PRO A 19 5.03 -7.83 1.09
CA PRO A 19 3.92 -8.74 0.82
C PRO A 19 3.09 -9.09 2.07
N THR A 20 2.76 -8.11 2.91
CA THR A 20 2.01 -8.31 4.16
C THR A 20 0.73 -7.46 4.24
N TYR A 21 0.25 -6.95 3.09
CA TYR A 21 -0.82 -5.96 3.04
C TYR A 21 -1.97 -6.34 2.09
N PRO A 22 -2.71 -7.44 2.36
CA PRO A 22 -3.84 -7.86 1.55
C PRO A 22 -4.97 -6.79 1.59
N PRO A 23 -5.73 -6.62 0.49
CA PRO A 23 -5.69 -7.36 -0.78
C PRO A 23 -4.74 -6.75 -1.82
N PHE A 24 -3.91 -5.77 -1.45
CA PHE A 24 -2.97 -5.10 -2.36
C PHE A 24 -1.80 -6.00 -2.73
N GLU A 25 -1.10 -6.53 -1.73
CA GLU A 25 0.00 -7.47 -1.89
C GLU A 25 0.09 -8.44 -0.70
N SER A 26 0.20 -9.72 -1.00
CA SER A 26 0.33 -10.78 -0.01
C SER A 26 0.97 -12.02 -0.61
N LYS A 27 1.23 -13.01 0.23
CA LYS A 27 1.60 -14.35 -0.21
C LYS A 27 0.43 -15.32 -0.08
N SER A 28 0.26 -16.15 -1.09
CA SER A 28 -0.62 -17.31 -1.01
C SER A 28 -0.06 -18.36 -0.04
N PRO A 29 -0.82 -19.37 0.37
CA PRO A 29 -0.31 -20.49 1.15
C PRO A 29 0.86 -21.26 0.48
N SER A 30 0.95 -21.20 -0.86
CA SER A 30 2.07 -21.75 -1.64
C SER A 30 3.30 -20.84 -1.67
N GLY A 31 3.23 -19.63 -1.08
CA GLY A 31 4.31 -18.64 -1.08
C GLY A 31 4.36 -17.73 -2.31
N GLU A 32 3.42 -17.88 -3.25
CA GLU A 32 3.35 -17.05 -4.45
C GLU A 32 2.80 -15.65 -4.13
N LEU A 33 3.37 -14.62 -4.75
CA LEU A 33 2.88 -13.26 -4.64
C LEU A 33 1.54 -13.10 -5.34
N GLN A 34 0.59 -12.46 -4.65
CA GLN A 34 -0.75 -12.20 -5.14
C GLN A 34 -1.28 -10.87 -4.61
N GLY A 35 -2.24 -10.28 -5.31
CA GLY A 35 -2.92 -9.06 -4.88
C GLY A 35 -3.08 -8.06 -6.01
N PHE A 36 -3.78 -6.98 -5.69
CA PHE A 36 -4.10 -5.94 -6.65
C PHE A 36 -2.84 -5.29 -7.24
N ASP A 37 -1.89 -4.87 -6.40
CA ASP A 37 -0.66 -4.21 -6.85
C ASP A 37 0.23 -5.19 -7.64
N ILE A 38 0.20 -6.49 -7.30
CA ILE A 38 0.89 -7.52 -8.08
C ILE A 38 0.33 -7.60 -9.50
N ASP A 39 -1.00 -7.68 -9.63
CA ASP A 39 -1.65 -7.77 -10.94
C ASP A 39 -1.46 -6.48 -11.75
N VAL A 40 -1.53 -5.30 -11.11
CA VAL A 40 -1.24 -4.01 -11.74
C VAL A 40 0.21 -3.96 -12.25
N GLY A 41 1.18 -4.35 -11.44
CA GLY A 41 2.59 -4.39 -11.82
C GLY A 41 2.83 -5.34 -13.00
N ASN A 42 2.24 -6.53 -12.96
CA ASN A 42 2.33 -7.50 -14.05
C ASN A 42 1.69 -6.97 -15.36
N ALA A 43 0.56 -6.26 -15.27
CA ALA A 43 -0.08 -5.60 -16.41
C ALA A 43 0.82 -4.50 -17.00
N ILE A 44 1.49 -3.71 -16.15
CA ILE A 44 2.47 -2.69 -16.59
C ILE A 44 3.64 -3.35 -17.31
N CYS A 45 4.24 -4.39 -16.73
CA CYS A 45 5.35 -5.11 -17.36
C CYS A 45 4.95 -5.70 -18.72
N LYS A 46 3.75 -6.30 -18.79
CA LYS A 46 3.20 -6.81 -20.05
C LYS A 46 3.04 -5.70 -21.10
N LYS A 47 2.52 -4.54 -20.69
CA LYS A 47 2.34 -3.37 -21.58
C LYS A 47 3.67 -2.83 -22.09
N LEU A 48 4.71 -2.86 -21.26
CA LEU A 48 6.07 -2.43 -21.61
C LEU A 48 6.89 -3.50 -22.35
N ASN A 49 6.35 -4.71 -22.51
CA ASN A 49 7.06 -5.87 -23.06
C ASN A 49 8.38 -6.16 -22.35
N VAL A 50 8.37 -6.15 -21.01
CA VAL A 50 9.51 -6.44 -20.13
C VAL A 50 9.15 -7.57 -19.16
N LYS A 51 10.16 -8.24 -18.59
CA LYS A 51 9.96 -9.20 -17.51
C LYS A 51 9.81 -8.47 -16.18
N CYS A 52 8.72 -8.73 -15.45
CA CYS A 52 8.61 -8.34 -14.04
C CYS A 52 9.49 -9.22 -13.16
N VAL A 53 10.21 -8.58 -12.23
CA VAL A 53 10.90 -9.26 -11.13
C VAL A 53 10.51 -8.57 -9.84
N TRP A 54 9.88 -9.30 -8.95
CA TRP A 54 9.44 -8.80 -7.65
C TRP A 54 10.54 -8.95 -6.62
N VAL A 55 10.78 -7.89 -5.83
CA VAL A 55 11.81 -7.84 -4.78
C VAL A 55 11.13 -7.47 -3.46
N GLU A 56 11.11 -8.41 -2.55
CA GLU A 56 10.51 -8.23 -1.23
C GLU A 56 11.41 -7.41 -0.31
N ASN A 57 10.79 -6.54 0.47
CA ASN A 57 11.47 -5.75 1.49
C ASN A 57 10.45 -5.31 2.55
N ASP A 58 10.91 -4.94 3.74
CA ASP A 58 10.07 -4.30 4.72
C ASP A 58 9.59 -2.93 4.22
N PHE A 59 8.37 -2.53 4.57
CA PHE A 59 7.75 -1.34 4.02
C PHE A 59 8.55 -0.06 4.31
N ASP A 60 9.04 0.10 5.54
CA ASP A 60 9.89 1.24 5.95
C ASP A 60 11.25 1.28 5.25
N GLY A 61 11.70 0.14 4.75
CA GLY A 61 12.93 -0.02 3.97
C GLY A 61 12.78 0.17 2.46
N LEU A 62 11.56 0.31 1.90
CA LEU A 62 11.35 0.35 0.45
C LEU A 62 12.02 1.57 -0.21
N ILE A 63 11.87 2.77 0.34
CA ILE A 63 12.49 3.98 -0.22
C ILE A 63 14.03 3.91 -0.16
N PRO A 64 14.67 3.57 0.98
CA PRO A 64 16.11 3.34 1.02
C PRO A 64 16.61 2.27 0.03
N ALA A 65 15.88 1.17 -0.12
CA ALA A 65 16.23 0.10 -1.05
C ALA A 65 16.12 0.53 -2.52
N LEU A 66 15.10 1.35 -2.87
CA LEU A 66 14.96 1.98 -4.18
C LEU A 66 16.16 2.90 -4.50
N GLN A 67 16.57 3.74 -3.54
CA GLN A 67 17.74 4.61 -3.69
C GLN A 67 19.04 3.78 -3.84
N ALA A 68 19.16 2.66 -3.12
CA ALA A 68 20.27 1.71 -3.25
C ALA A 68 20.21 0.84 -4.52
N ARG A 69 19.26 1.10 -5.45
CA ARG A 69 19.10 0.39 -6.73
C ARG A 69 18.82 -1.12 -6.58
N LYS A 70 18.24 -1.56 -5.47
CA LYS A 70 17.84 -2.97 -5.31
C LYS A 70 16.69 -3.33 -6.25
N PHE A 71 15.84 -2.35 -6.58
CA PHE A 71 14.77 -2.43 -7.58
C PHE A 71 14.58 -1.06 -8.25
N ASP A 72 13.68 -0.97 -9.21
CA ASP A 72 13.51 0.20 -10.08
C ASP A 72 12.25 0.98 -9.75
N VAL A 73 11.21 0.29 -9.27
CA VAL A 73 9.89 0.85 -8.93
C VAL A 73 9.44 0.31 -7.58
N VAL A 74 8.87 1.15 -6.74
CA VAL A 74 8.06 0.72 -5.58
C VAL A 74 6.62 0.58 -6.05
N ASN A 75 6.06 -0.62 -5.89
CA ASN A 75 4.64 -0.91 -6.12
C ASN A 75 4.12 -1.71 -4.92
N SER A 76 3.65 -0.99 -3.89
CA SER A 76 3.35 -1.54 -2.57
C SER A 76 2.43 -0.60 -1.77
N ALA A 77 1.24 -0.34 -2.26
CA ALA A 77 0.22 0.53 -1.64
C ALA A 77 0.80 1.85 -1.06
N MET A 78 1.86 2.38 -1.70
CA MET A 78 2.60 3.51 -1.16
C MET A 78 1.91 4.83 -1.45
N ASN A 79 1.35 5.46 -0.40
CA ASN A 79 0.71 6.77 -0.49
C ASN A 79 1.71 7.87 -0.87
N ILE A 80 1.27 8.74 -1.77
CA ILE A 80 2.03 9.90 -2.27
C ILE A 80 1.94 11.03 -1.24
N THR A 81 3.08 11.45 -0.69
CA THR A 81 3.17 12.60 0.22
C THR A 81 4.28 13.55 -0.22
N GLU A 82 4.19 14.82 0.16
CA GLU A 82 5.24 15.80 -0.14
C GLU A 82 6.59 15.39 0.50
N LYS A 83 6.56 14.80 1.71
CA LYS A 83 7.77 14.28 2.36
C LYS A 83 8.45 13.20 1.51
N ARG A 84 7.68 12.24 0.97
CA ARG A 84 8.22 11.19 0.10
C ARG A 84 8.70 11.74 -1.24
N LYS A 85 7.97 12.71 -1.81
CA LYS A 85 8.36 13.41 -3.05
C LYS A 85 9.69 14.19 -2.95
N GLN A 86 10.11 14.56 -1.77
CA GLN A 86 11.45 15.14 -1.57
C GLN A 86 12.57 14.14 -1.86
N ILE A 87 12.30 12.84 -1.74
CA ILE A 87 13.29 11.77 -1.80
C ILE A 87 13.19 10.97 -3.11
N ILE A 88 11.98 10.66 -3.57
CA ILE A 88 11.69 9.89 -4.78
C ILE A 88 10.60 10.58 -5.59
N ASP A 89 10.47 10.20 -6.86
CA ASP A 89 9.36 10.63 -7.71
C ASP A 89 8.23 9.59 -7.73
N PHE A 90 7.04 10.04 -8.12
CA PHE A 90 5.85 9.21 -8.22
C PHE A 90 5.14 9.41 -9.55
N THR A 91 4.42 8.40 -9.99
CA THR A 91 3.33 8.60 -10.96
C THR A 91 2.24 9.47 -10.32
N PRO A 92 1.32 10.06 -11.10
CA PRO A 92 0.04 10.53 -10.55
C PRO A 92 -0.67 9.41 -9.77
N PRO A 93 -1.58 9.74 -8.85
CA PRO A 93 -2.32 8.73 -8.11
C PRO A 93 -2.99 7.71 -9.02
N LEU A 94 -2.78 6.44 -8.75
CA LEU A 94 -3.47 5.35 -9.44
C LEU A 94 -4.83 5.09 -8.81
N TYR A 95 -4.87 5.08 -7.48
CA TYR A 95 -6.09 4.82 -6.71
C TYR A 95 -6.09 5.54 -5.37
N VAL A 96 -7.28 5.63 -4.77
CA VAL A 96 -7.49 6.21 -3.44
C VAL A 96 -8.32 5.25 -2.61
N VAL A 97 -7.87 5.00 -1.38
CA VAL A 97 -8.58 4.19 -0.39
C VAL A 97 -8.63 4.94 0.94
N PRO A 98 -9.80 5.03 1.58
CA PRO A 98 -9.91 5.65 2.90
C PRO A 98 -9.04 4.97 3.95
N ILE A 99 -8.43 5.76 4.82
CA ILE A 99 -7.71 5.29 5.99
C ILE A 99 -8.66 5.34 7.18
N GLN A 100 -8.83 4.23 7.90
CA GLN A 100 -9.77 4.13 9.00
C GLN A 100 -9.19 3.35 10.19
N MET A 101 -9.69 3.67 11.37
CA MET A 101 -9.43 2.91 12.57
C MET A 101 -10.43 1.75 12.69
N VAL A 102 -9.96 0.60 13.15
CA VAL A 102 -10.78 -0.54 13.56
C VAL A 102 -10.61 -0.76 15.07
N ALA A 103 -11.70 -1.06 15.76
CA ALA A 103 -11.70 -1.40 17.18
C ALA A 103 -12.84 -2.38 17.51
N LYS A 104 -12.85 -2.94 18.72
CA LYS A 104 -14.00 -3.74 19.19
C LYS A 104 -15.26 -2.88 19.23
N ARG A 105 -16.37 -3.38 18.69
CA ARG A 105 -17.69 -2.71 18.73
C ARG A 105 -18.10 -2.31 20.13
N SER A 106 -17.87 -3.20 21.11
CA SER A 106 -18.19 -2.96 22.52
C SER A 106 -17.42 -1.83 23.15
N ALA A 107 -16.23 -1.49 22.63
CA ALA A 107 -15.38 -0.44 23.17
C ALA A 107 -15.89 0.98 22.81
N LYS A 108 -16.73 1.12 21.75
CA LYS A 108 -17.31 2.38 21.29
C LYS A 108 -16.29 3.51 21.06
N LEU A 109 -15.06 3.15 20.71
CA LEU A 109 -13.98 4.11 20.47
C LEU A 109 -14.26 4.95 19.23
N GLN A 110 -13.74 6.19 19.26
CA GLN A 110 -13.72 7.11 18.12
C GLN A 110 -12.26 7.46 17.79
N PRO A 111 -11.94 7.81 16.52
CA PRO A 111 -10.59 8.15 16.11
C PRO A 111 -10.22 9.57 16.52
N THR A 112 -10.35 9.89 17.81
CA THR A 112 -10.04 11.18 18.42
C THR A 112 -9.16 11.00 19.66
N VAL A 113 -8.34 12.00 19.96
CA VAL A 113 -7.44 11.98 21.11
C VAL A 113 -8.22 11.77 22.42
N GLU A 114 -9.38 12.41 22.55
CA GLU A 114 -10.22 12.33 23.76
C GLU A 114 -10.71 10.91 24.01
N SER A 115 -11.16 10.22 22.94
CA SER A 115 -11.64 8.84 23.04
C SER A 115 -10.52 7.83 23.25
N LEU A 116 -9.32 8.13 22.76
CA LEU A 116 -8.17 7.21 22.74
C LEU A 116 -7.15 7.48 23.84
N LYS A 117 -7.34 8.49 24.68
CA LYS A 117 -6.42 8.81 25.77
C LYS A 117 -6.24 7.61 26.70
N GLY A 118 -4.98 7.21 26.93
CA GLY A 118 -4.63 6.03 27.71
C GLY A 118 -4.88 4.68 27.01
N LYS A 119 -5.20 4.71 25.71
CA LYS A 119 -5.38 3.55 24.85
C LYS A 119 -4.15 3.31 24.00
N SER A 120 -3.98 2.07 23.53
CA SER A 120 -2.93 1.68 22.59
C SER A 120 -3.51 1.44 21.21
N VAL A 121 -2.87 2.03 20.20
CA VAL A 121 -3.28 1.91 18.79
C VAL A 121 -2.13 1.36 17.95
N GLY A 122 -2.38 0.24 17.29
CA GLY A 122 -1.42 -0.43 16.42
C GLY A 122 -1.44 0.12 15.00
N VAL A 123 -0.27 0.14 14.39
CA VAL A 123 -0.07 0.63 13.02
C VAL A 123 1.17 -0.02 12.41
N MET A 124 1.19 -0.17 11.09
CA MET A 124 2.38 -0.67 10.39
C MET A 124 3.43 0.43 10.27
N ARG A 125 4.68 0.07 10.57
CA ARG A 125 5.85 0.97 10.59
C ARG A 125 6.13 1.58 9.20
N GLY A 126 6.57 2.84 9.19
CA GLY A 126 6.95 3.56 7.98
C GLY A 126 5.77 4.06 7.14
N THR A 127 4.53 3.80 7.58
CA THR A 127 3.32 4.22 6.88
C THR A 127 2.96 5.68 7.15
N THR A 128 2.11 6.24 6.31
CA THR A 128 1.53 7.58 6.53
C THR A 128 0.58 7.58 7.71
N GLN A 129 -0.04 6.45 8.00
CA GLN A 129 -0.86 6.23 9.18
C GLN A 129 -0.03 6.38 10.45
N GLU A 130 1.14 5.73 10.53
CA GLU A 130 2.05 5.91 11.67
C GLU A 130 2.43 7.37 11.85
N ALA A 131 2.82 8.04 10.76
CA ALA A 131 3.17 9.46 10.83
C ALA A 131 2.02 10.34 11.34
N TYR A 132 0.77 10.02 10.93
CA TYR A 132 -0.43 10.71 11.41
C TYR A 132 -0.65 10.48 12.91
N LEU A 133 -0.60 9.24 13.37
CA LEU A 133 -0.78 8.89 14.78
C LEU A 133 0.27 9.55 15.68
N GLN A 134 1.54 9.51 15.27
CA GLN A 134 2.63 10.16 15.99
C GLN A 134 2.45 11.68 16.08
N LYS A 135 2.00 12.30 14.99
CA LYS A 135 1.82 13.75 14.92
C LYS A 135 0.65 14.24 15.77
N TYR A 136 -0.47 13.54 15.72
CA TYR A 136 -1.74 14.05 16.27
C TYR A 136 -2.20 13.35 17.53
N TRP A 137 -1.90 12.06 17.75
CA TRP A 137 -2.44 11.29 18.85
C TRP A 137 -1.44 11.01 19.97
N ALA A 138 -0.18 10.76 19.65
CA ALA A 138 0.83 10.42 20.67
C ALA A 138 0.98 11.48 21.76
N LYS A 139 1.02 12.76 21.39
CA LYS A 139 1.11 13.88 22.34
C LYS A 139 -0.11 14.03 23.24
N GLY A 140 -1.25 13.47 22.83
CA GLY A 140 -2.49 13.47 23.60
C GLY A 140 -2.63 12.31 24.58
N GLY A 141 -1.58 11.48 24.71
CA GLY A 141 -1.56 10.34 25.64
C GLY A 141 -2.13 9.06 25.05
N VAL A 142 -2.11 8.92 23.71
CA VAL A 142 -2.38 7.66 23.00
C VAL A 142 -1.05 6.94 22.81
N GLU A 143 -0.97 5.67 23.19
CA GLU A 143 0.20 4.83 22.94
C GLU A 143 0.17 4.34 21.48
N ILE A 144 1.20 4.65 20.69
CA ILE A 144 1.32 4.19 19.32
C ILE A 144 2.26 2.99 19.25
N VAL A 145 1.70 1.84 18.85
CA VAL A 145 2.44 0.57 18.76
C VAL A 145 2.73 0.27 17.29
N SER A 146 4.01 0.36 16.91
CA SER A 146 4.46 0.16 15.52
C SER A 146 4.88 -1.30 15.29
N TYR A 147 4.33 -1.92 14.26
CA TYR A 147 4.58 -3.31 13.87
C TYR A 147 5.29 -3.40 12.53
N GLN A 148 6.00 -4.51 12.30
CA GLN A 148 6.69 -4.77 11.05
C GLN A 148 5.70 -5.09 9.90
N ASP A 149 4.62 -5.79 10.21
CA ASP A 149 3.59 -6.18 9.24
C ASP A 149 2.17 -6.02 9.79
N GLN A 150 1.19 -5.96 8.87
CA GLN A 150 -0.21 -5.73 9.22
C GLN A 150 -0.86 -6.93 9.89
N ALA A 151 -0.37 -8.13 9.66
CA ALA A 151 -0.94 -9.32 10.30
C ALA A 151 -0.65 -9.33 11.80
N GLN A 152 0.52 -8.84 12.23
CA GLN A 152 0.86 -8.66 13.65
C GLN A 152 -0.05 -7.62 14.31
N VAL A 153 -0.36 -6.50 13.62
CA VAL A 153 -1.33 -5.49 14.13
C VAL A 153 -2.67 -6.15 14.41
N PHE A 154 -3.20 -6.92 13.47
CA PHE A 154 -4.49 -7.59 13.65
C PHE A 154 -4.44 -8.69 14.70
N ALA A 155 -3.35 -9.45 14.79
CA ALA A 155 -3.19 -10.48 15.82
C ALA A 155 -3.22 -9.88 17.23
N ASP A 156 -2.56 -8.74 17.44
CA ASP A 156 -2.54 -8.05 18.72
C ASP A 156 -3.88 -7.36 19.05
N LEU A 157 -4.57 -6.84 18.04
CA LEU A 157 -5.91 -6.30 18.20
C LEU A 157 -6.92 -7.39 18.61
N ILE A 158 -6.90 -8.54 17.94
CA ILE A 158 -7.75 -9.69 18.26
C ILE A 158 -7.47 -10.18 19.68
N ALA A 159 -6.21 -10.29 20.06
CA ALA A 159 -5.77 -10.72 21.39
C ALA A 159 -6.04 -9.67 22.49
N GLY A 160 -6.47 -8.46 22.14
CA GLY A 160 -6.73 -7.38 23.08
C GLY A 160 -5.44 -6.76 23.70
N ARG A 161 -4.30 -6.94 23.04
CA ARG A 161 -3.03 -6.28 23.44
C ARG A 161 -2.95 -4.83 22.99
N ILE A 162 -3.74 -4.44 21.99
CA ILE A 162 -3.99 -3.07 21.57
C ILE A 162 -5.50 -2.83 21.49
N ASP A 163 -5.91 -1.57 21.63
CA ASP A 163 -7.34 -1.18 21.68
C ASP A 163 -7.90 -0.85 20.27
N GLY A 164 -7.04 -0.44 19.35
CA GLY A 164 -7.42 -0.10 17.98
C GLY A 164 -6.29 -0.33 16.98
N ALA A 165 -6.61 -0.34 15.71
CA ALA A 165 -5.67 -0.47 14.60
C ALA A 165 -6.01 0.52 13.49
N VAL A 166 -5.01 1.15 12.84
CA VAL A 166 -5.21 2.09 11.74
C VAL A 166 -4.52 1.61 10.48
N GLN A 167 -5.27 1.48 9.41
CA GLN A 167 -4.85 1.01 8.09
C GLN A 167 -5.80 1.52 7.00
N GLU A 168 -5.55 1.20 5.74
CA GLU A 168 -6.52 1.36 4.67
C GLU A 168 -7.75 0.49 4.92
N SER A 169 -8.94 1.03 4.61
CA SER A 169 -10.22 0.35 4.86
C SER A 169 -10.32 -1.01 4.18
N GLN A 170 -9.75 -1.17 2.99
CA GLN A 170 -9.79 -2.45 2.28
C GLN A 170 -8.92 -3.51 2.96
N THR A 171 -7.77 -3.12 3.50
CA THR A 171 -6.92 -4.03 4.28
C THR A 171 -7.63 -4.49 5.55
N ALA A 172 -8.39 -3.60 6.20
CA ALA A 172 -9.23 -3.99 7.35
C ALA A 172 -10.33 -4.97 6.95
N LEU A 173 -11.01 -4.73 5.83
CA LEU A 173 -12.07 -5.61 5.33
C LEU A 173 -11.53 -7.00 4.98
N ASP A 174 -10.45 -7.08 4.24
CA ASP A 174 -9.86 -8.35 3.79
C ASP A 174 -9.09 -9.08 4.91
N GLY A 175 -8.32 -8.33 5.69
CA GLY A 175 -7.42 -8.87 6.70
C GLY A 175 -8.10 -9.25 8.02
N LEU A 176 -9.22 -8.60 8.37
CA LEU A 176 -9.89 -8.79 9.66
C LEU A 176 -11.41 -8.84 9.56
N LEU A 177 -12.09 -7.77 9.13
CA LEU A 177 -13.53 -7.62 9.29
C LEU A 177 -14.34 -8.62 8.47
N GLY A 178 -13.81 -9.10 7.35
CA GLY A 178 -14.42 -10.14 6.51
C GLY A 178 -14.16 -11.58 7.00
N LYS A 179 -13.43 -11.74 8.12
CA LYS A 179 -13.07 -13.06 8.68
C LYS A 179 -13.87 -13.38 9.95
N PRO A 180 -14.01 -14.66 10.31
CA PRO A 180 -14.70 -15.05 11.55
C PRO A 180 -14.16 -14.35 12.80
N GLU A 181 -12.84 -14.16 12.88
CA GLU A 181 -12.15 -13.51 13.99
C GLU A 181 -12.50 -12.01 14.11
N GLY A 182 -12.93 -11.40 13.01
CA GLY A 182 -13.29 -9.99 12.92
C GLY A 182 -14.72 -9.66 13.38
N ARG A 183 -15.56 -10.65 13.68
CA ARG A 183 -17.00 -10.46 13.97
C ARG A 183 -17.31 -9.44 15.08
N ASP A 184 -16.41 -9.33 16.07
CA ASP A 184 -16.59 -8.43 17.21
C ASP A 184 -16.01 -7.03 16.97
N PHE A 185 -15.42 -6.80 15.79
CA PHE A 185 -14.77 -5.57 15.40
C PHE A 185 -15.57 -4.82 14.33
N ASP A 186 -15.32 -3.53 14.23
CA ASP A 186 -15.87 -2.67 13.17
C ASP A 186 -15.00 -1.44 12.98
N PHE A 187 -15.28 -0.68 11.92
CA PHE A 187 -14.71 0.65 11.77
C PHE A 187 -15.17 1.56 12.92
N ALA A 188 -14.21 2.19 13.55
CA ALA A 188 -14.44 3.12 14.66
C ALA A 188 -14.45 4.56 14.12
N GLY A 189 -15.64 5.12 13.99
CA GLY A 189 -15.84 6.48 13.51
C GLY A 189 -15.58 6.69 12.02
N GLN A 190 -15.32 7.94 11.64
CA GLN A 190 -15.11 8.35 10.25
C GLN A 190 -13.69 8.06 9.77
N ALA A 191 -13.49 8.05 8.45
CA ALA A 191 -12.18 7.99 7.84
C ALA A 191 -11.32 9.20 8.26
N LEU A 192 -10.02 8.95 8.44
CA LEU A 192 -9.05 10.00 8.73
C LEU A 192 -8.79 10.84 7.48
N LEU A 193 -8.82 12.15 7.62
CA LEU A 193 -8.63 13.09 6.52
C LEU A 193 -7.52 14.09 6.88
N ASP A 194 -6.35 13.90 6.28
CA ASP A 194 -5.24 14.85 6.32
C ASP A 194 -4.31 14.62 5.12
N PRO A 195 -4.60 15.20 3.95
CA PRO A 195 -3.79 15.01 2.76
C PRO A 195 -2.30 15.37 2.96
N ALA A 196 -2.01 16.30 3.87
CA ALA A 196 -0.65 16.72 4.17
C ALA A 196 0.19 15.60 4.80
N THR A 197 -0.42 14.75 5.64
CA THR A 197 0.27 13.65 6.32
C THR A 197 -0.07 12.29 5.70
N LEU A 198 -1.36 12.03 5.42
CA LEU A 198 -1.83 10.74 4.89
C LEU A 198 -1.61 10.58 3.39
N GLY A 199 -1.38 11.69 2.67
CA GLY A 199 -1.15 11.70 1.24
C GLY A 199 -2.42 11.91 0.41
N VAL A 200 -2.22 11.89 -0.92
CA VAL A 200 -3.27 12.20 -1.91
C VAL A 200 -3.69 10.98 -2.74
N GLY A 201 -3.36 9.80 -2.28
CA GLY A 201 -3.59 8.52 -2.97
C GLY A 201 -2.30 7.76 -3.19
N THR A 202 -2.43 6.56 -3.75
CA THR A 202 -1.34 5.61 -3.99
C THR A 202 -0.82 5.72 -5.41
N GLY A 203 0.50 5.67 -5.58
CA GLY A 203 1.15 5.70 -6.89
C GLY A 203 2.42 4.85 -6.92
N LEU A 204 2.96 4.64 -8.11
CA LEU A 204 4.25 3.97 -8.29
C LEU A 204 5.37 4.94 -7.92
N GLY A 205 6.26 4.52 -7.01
CA GLY A 205 7.44 5.31 -6.64
C GLY A 205 8.66 4.89 -7.48
N PHE A 206 9.48 5.84 -7.91
CA PHE A 206 10.72 5.59 -8.64
C PHE A 206 11.78 6.64 -8.31
N ARG A 207 13.04 6.39 -8.68
CA ARG A 207 14.13 7.30 -8.37
C ARG A 207 13.96 8.65 -9.09
N LYS A 208 14.33 9.72 -8.39
CA LYS A 208 14.40 11.06 -9.01
C LYS A 208 15.35 11.08 -10.19
N GLY A 209 14.96 11.84 -11.23
CA GLY A 209 15.77 12.02 -12.44
C GLY A 209 15.80 10.81 -13.37
N ASP A 210 14.98 9.78 -13.12
CA ASP A 210 14.82 8.65 -14.06
C ASP A 210 13.67 8.95 -15.05
N ASP A 211 13.88 9.98 -15.88
CA ASP A 211 12.87 10.45 -16.82
C ASP A 211 12.48 9.38 -17.85
N ALA A 212 13.43 8.55 -18.27
CA ALA A 212 13.15 7.47 -19.19
C ALA A 212 12.20 6.41 -18.61
N LEU A 213 12.38 6.05 -17.34
CA LEU A 213 11.48 5.15 -16.63
C LEU A 213 10.13 5.82 -16.37
N ARG A 214 10.16 7.09 -15.96
CA ARG A 214 8.96 7.89 -15.75
C ARG A 214 8.03 7.87 -16.97
N GLU A 215 8.54 8.23 -18.16
CA GLU A 215 7.77 8.24 -19.40
C GLU A 215 7.17 6.87 -19.72
N LYS A 216 7.95 5.81 -19.55
CA LYS A 216 7.46 4.44 -19.75
C LYS A 216 6.31 4.10 -18.81
N LEU A 217 6.45 4.40 -17.51
CA LEU A 217 5.43 4.13 -16.50
C LEU A 217 4.15 4.92 -16.78
N LEU A 218 4.27 6.24 -17.06
CA LEU A 218 3.13 7.09 -17.39
C LEU A 218 2.39 6.58 -18.63
N GLY A 219 3.11 6.24 -19.70
CA GLY A 219 2.52 5.70 -20.91
C GLY A 219 1.79 4.37 -20.70
N ALA A 220 2.41 3.46 -19.92
CA ALA A 220 1.79 2.17 -19.60
C ALA A 220 0.53 2.35 -18.73
N VAL A 221 0.58 3.17 -17.69
CA VAL A 221 -0.56 3.45 -16.81
C VAL A 221 -1.71 4.09 -17.59
N ALA A 222 -1.43 5.12 -18.41
CA ALA A 222 -2.45 5.77 -19.24
C ALA A 222 -3.13 4.78 -20.20
N ALA A 223 -2.33 3.91 -20.83
CA ALA A 223 -2.88 2.88 -21.72
C ALA A 223 -3.76 1.86 -20.98
N LEU A 224 -3.35 1.41 -19.77
CA LEU A 224 -4.11 0.46 -18.96
C LEU A 224 -5.38 1.09 -18.33
N LYS A 225 -5.38 2.40 -18.07
CA LYS A 225 -6.59 3.14 -17.71
C LYS A 225 -7.55 3.19 -18.90
N LYS A 226 -7.04 3.57 -20.08
CA LYS A 226 -7.83 3.74 -21.29
C LYS A 226 -8.47 2.44 -21.79
N ASP A 227 -7.76 1.32 -21.73
CA ASP A 227 -8.28 0.01 -22.17
C ASP A 227 -9.14 -0.71 -21.12
N GLY A 228 -9.32 -0.10 -19.93
CA GLY A 228 -10.18 -0.62 -18.86
C GLY A 228 -9.51 -1.63 -17.93
N THR A 229 -8.28 -2.06 -18.21
CA THR A 229 -7.59 -3.11 -17.43
C THR A 229 -7.51 -2.75 -15.95
N LEU A 230 -7.17 -1.50 -15.59
CA LEU A 230 -7.07 -1.11 -14.16
C LEU A 230 -8.42 -1.15 -13.47
N SER A 231 -9.50 -0.73 -14.14
CA SER A 231 -10.87 -0.79 -13.59
C SER A 231 -11.34 -2.24 -13.42
N GLU A 232 -11.00 -3.15 -14.35
CA GLU A 232 -11.29 -4.58 -14.22
C GLU A 232 -10.57 -5.19 -13.02
N LEU A 233 -9.28 -4.91 -12.86
CA LEU A 233 -8.51 -5.35 -11.69
C LEU A 233 -9.09 -4.77 -10.41
N SER A 234 -9.44 -3.49 -10.39
CA SER A 234 -10.09 -2.85 -9.24
C SER A 234 -11.38 -3.58 -8.85
N ASN A 235 -12.26 -3.84 -9.81
CA ASN A 235 -13.51 -4.57 -9.57
C ASN A 235 -13.28 -6.03 -9.11
N LYS A 236 -12.24 -6.69 -9.62
CA LYS A 236 -11.86 -8.04 -9.19
C LYS A 236 -11.58 -8.10 -7.69
N TYR A 237 -10.78 -7.15 -7.16
CA TYR A 237 -10.32 -7.16 -5.77
C TYR A 237 -11.27 -6.44 -4.81
N PHE A 238 -11.87 -5.32 -5.23
CA PHE A 238 -12.60 -4.42 -4.33
C PHE A 238 -14.10 -4.37 -4.57
N LYS A 239 -14.61 -5.08 -5.59
CA LYS A 239 -16.03 -5.04 -6.03
C LYS A 239 -16.52 -3.62 -6.35
N ARG A 240 -15.60 -2.73 -6.59
CA ARG A 240 -15.83 -1.32 -6.99
C ARG A 240 -14.61 -0.78 -7.72
N ASP A 241 -14.79 0.29 -8.48
CA ASP A 241 -13.70 1.00 -9.13
C ASP A 241 -13.12 2.05 -8.18
N ILE A 242 -11.87 1.83 -7.73
CA ILE A 242 -11.10 2.78 -6.89
C ILE A 242 -10.07 3.56 -7.70
N ILE A 243 -9.99 3.33 -9.02
CA ILE A 243 -9.02 3.99 -9.89
C ILE A 243 -9.35 5.48 -10.00
N VAL A 244 -8.33 6.32 -9.81
CA VAL A 244 -8.48 7.76 -10.02
C VAL A 244 -8.72 8.03 -11.50
N LYS A 245 -9.87 8.61 -11.82
CA LYS A 245 -10.21 9.10 -13.16
C LYS A 245 -9.57 10.46 -13.34
N GLU A 246 -9.05 10.71 -14.53
CA GLU A 246 -8.54 12.02 -14.92
C GLU A 246 -9.65 13.07 -14.94
#